data_c83a82250f06dd3192b8e140bdf6044a
#
_entry.id   c83a82250f06dd3192b8e140bdf6044a
#
_cell.length_a   1.000
_cell.length_b   1.000
_cell.length_c   1.000
_cell.angle_alpha   90.00
_cell.angle_beta   90.00
_cell.angle_gamma   90.00
#
_symmetry.space_group_name_H-M   'P 1'
#
loop_
_entity.id
_entity.type
_entity.pdbx_description
1 polymer ?
#
loop_
_entity_poly.entity_id
_entity_poly.type
_entity_poly.pdbx_seq_one_letter_code
_entity_poly.pdbx_strand_id
1 'polypeptide(L)'
;MKVIDNTQQGSREWHALRIGRVTSSRTKDIMKSDNLPVVDALIAERECFDDHLWDALENNYESEAMKWGTEYEPEAKAKYTAQTGIELIDVAFCIHDEFDWLGMSPDGLTKDYSGAVEVKCPSTKTHVRTIRMGGLPNEHKWQVYQYFLVNEKLQWLDFISYDPRFAPKPLYIYRVERNEIIEELKATMDALIKFWAKFEKYHQQVTF
;
A
#
# COMPACT_ATOMS: atom_id res chain seq x y z
N MET A 1 -12.61 8.23 -4.97
CA MET A 1 -11.78 8.29 -3.74
C MET A 1 -11.60 9.71 -3.26
N LYS A 2 -11.47 9.90 -1.94
CA LYS A 2 -11.08 11.17 -1.32
C LYS A 2 -9.57 11.24 -1.25
N VAL A 3 -8.98 12.30 -1.83
CA VAL A 3 -7.53 12.51 -1.86
C VAL A 3 -7.13 13.45 -0.73
N ILE A 4 -6.08 13.13 0.00
CA ILE A 4 -5.48 13.93 1.06
C ILE A 4 -4.02 14.16 0.67
N ASP A 5 -3.68 15.41 0.36
CA ASP A 5 -2.37 15.83 -0.15
C ASP A 5 -1.70 16.93 0.70
N ASN A 6 -2.37 17.36 1.78
CA ASN A 6 -1.92 18.44 2.68
C ASN A 6 -0.99 17.95 3.79
N THR A 7 -0.46 16.75 3.71
CA THR A 7 0.51 16.19 4.65
C THR A 7 1.58 15.39 3.91
N GLN A 8 2.70 15.12 4.58
CA GLN A 8 3.81 14.36 4.02
C GLN A 8 3.73 12.90 4.50
N GLN A 9 3.97 11.93 3.61
CA GLN A 9 4.12 10.52 3.99
C GLN A 9 5.26 10.37 5.01
N GLY A 10 5.03 9.56 6.04
CA GLY A 10 5.95 9.38 7.17
C GLY A 10 5.78 10.41 8.29
N SER A 11 5.01 11.50 8.10
CA SER A 11 4.72 12.45 9.17
C SER A 11 3.72 11.90 10.20
N ARG A 12 3.64 12.56 11.37
CA ARG A 12 2.65 12.21 12.42
C ARG A 12 1.22 12.30 11.89
N GLU A 13 0.91 13.33 11.12
CA GLU A 13 -0.40 13.55 10.50
C GLU A 13 -0.74 12.42 9.51
N TRP A 14 0.24 11.97 8.73
CA TRP A 14 0.04 10.85 7.82
C TRP A 14 -0.21 9.53 8.57
N HIS A 15 0.52 9.28 9.66
CA HIS A 15 0.25 8.12 10.51
C HIS A 15 -1.16 8.19 11.09
N ALA A 16 -1.62 9.37 11.54
CA ALA A 16 -2.98 9.58 12.04
C ALA A 16 -4.07 9.23 11.01
N LEU A 17 -3.83 9.52 9.73
CA LEU A 17 -4.74 9.14 8.65
C LEU A 17 -4.85 7.62 8.46
N ARG A 18 -3.85 6.86 8.86
CA ARG A 18 -3.75 5.41 8.67
C ARG A 18 -4.26 4.60 9.85
N ILE A 19 -4.23 5.18 11.05
CA ILE A 19 -4.64 4.55 12.30
C ILE A 19 -6.11 4.10 12.21
N GLY A 20 -6.35 2.86 12.62
CA GLY A 20 -7.68 2.26 12.63
C GLY A 20 -8.29 2.01 11.25
N ARG A 21 -7.49 2.10 10.18
CA ARG A 21 -7.91 1.82 8.79
C ARG A 21 -7.23 0.60 8.21
N VAL A 22 -7.91 -0.04 7.31
CA VAL A 22 -7.36 -1.08 6.44
C VAL A 22 -6.58 -0.40 5.32
N THR A 23 -5.24 -0.34 5.49
CA THR A 23 -4.32 0.19 4.49
C THR A 23 -3.82 -0.91 3.57
N SER A 24 -3.32 -0.55 2.38
CA SER A 24 -2.88 -1.52 1.35
C SER A 24 -1.83 -2.51 1.87
N SER A 25 -0.94 -2.08 2.77
CA SER A 25 0.08 -2.94 3.38
C SER A 25 -0.50 -4.04 4.30
N ARG A 26 -1.71 -3.84 4.86
CA ARG A 26 -2.38 -4.80 5.76
C ARG A 26 -3.23 -5.84 5.04
N THR A 27 -3.63 -5.55 3.80
CA THR A 27 -4.54 -6.44 3.05
C THR A 27 -4.00 -7.85 2.93
N LYS A 28 -2.69 -8.01 2.73
CA LYS A 28 -2.05 -9.33 2.70
C LYS A 28 -2.31 -10.16 3.97
N ASP A 29 -2.27 -9.53 5.15
CA ASP A 29 -2.48 -10.22 6.42
C ASP A 29 -3.96 -10.49 6.67
N ILE A 30 -4.84 -9.62 6.21
CA ILE A 30 -6.29 -9.83 6.23
C ILE A 30 -6.70 -11.03 5.37
N MET A 31 -6.03 -11.24 4.25
CA MET A 31 -6.32 -12.36 3.33
C MET A 31 -5.79 -13.72 3.82
N LYS A 32 -5.09 -13.78 4.95
CA LYS A 32 -4.71 -15.04 5.60
C LYS A 32 -5.91 -15.71 6.27
N SER A 33 -5.83 -17.02 6.47
CA SER A 33 -6.85 -17.80 7.20
C SER A 33 -7.00 -17.34 8.66
N ASP A 34 -5.89 -16.97 9.31
CA ASP A 34 -5.87 -16.33 10.61
C ASP A 34 -5.55 -14.84 10.46
N ASN A 35 -6.58 -14.01 10.61
CA ASN A 35 -6.50 -12.56 10.54
C ASN A 35 -6.90 -11.87 11.87
N LEU A 36 -7.06 -12.63 12.96
CA LEU A 36 -7.33 -12.07 14.28
C LEU A 36 -6.26 -11.09 14.75
N PRO A 37 -4.95 -11.31 14.54
CA PRO A 37 -3.94 -10.32 14.91
C PRO A 37 -4.15 -8.94 14.27
N VAL A 38 -4.73 -8.89 13.06
CA VAL A 38 -5.06 -7.61 12.41
C VAL A 38 -6.27 -6.96 13.06
N VAL A 39 -7.27 -7.77 13.49
CA VAL A 39 -8.43 -7.28 14.26
C VAL A 39 -7.95 -6.64 15.56
N ASP A 40 -7.12 -7.36 16.33
CA ASP A 40 -6.60 -6.89 17.61
C ASP A 40 -5.79 -5.60 17.47
N ALA A 41 -4.95 -5.51 16.43
CA ALA A 41 -4.18 -4.31 16.14
C ALA A 41 -5.07 -3.11 15.81
N LEU A 42 -6.12 -3.30 14.97
CA LEU A 42 -7.04 -2.25 14.61
C LEU A 42 -7.88 -1.77 15.80
N ILE A 43 -8.29 -2.67 16.70
CA ILE A 43 -8.99 -2.31 17.94
C ILE A 43 -8.06 -1.48 18.82
N ALA A 44 -6.84 -1.96 19.06
CA ALA A 44 -5.86 -1.23 19.86
C ALA A 44 -5.58 0.18 19.30
N GLU A 45 -5.42 0.30 17.99
CA GLU A 45 -5.21 1.59 17.33
C GLU A 45 -6.39 2.56 17.49
N ARG A 46 -7.63 2.07 17.54
CA ARG A 46 -8.81 2.91 17.69
C ARG A 46 -9.04 3.34 19.12
N GLU A 47 -8.79 2.46 20.08
CA GLU A 47 -9.14 2.67 21.48
C GLU A 47 -7.98 3.19 22.33
N CYS A 48 -6.74 2.94 21.93
CA CYS A 48 -5.54 3.38 22.65
C CYS A 48 -4.84 4.55 21.96
N PHE A 49 -5.61 5.43 21.34
CA PHE A 49 -5.08 6.60 20.63
C PHE A 49 -4.66 7.69 21.62
N ASP A 50 -3.48 7.53 22.18
CA ASP A 50 -2.83 8.50 23.07
C ASP A 50 -1.36 8.72 22.68
N ASP A 51 -0.65 9.54 23.47
CA ASP A 51 0.77 9.82 23.21
C ASP A 51 1.65 8.56 23.29
N HIS A 52 1.26 7.54 24.07
CA HIS A 52 2.00 6.27 24.15
C HIS A 52 1.93 5.44 22.86
N LEU A 53 0.81 5.51 22.12
CA LEU A 53 0.73 4.88 20.79
C LEU A 53 1.68 5.58 19.81
N TRP A 54 1.81 6.91 19.91
CA TRP A 54 2.76 7.68 19.10
C TRP A 54 4.19 7.31 19.44
N ASP A 55 4.54 7.24 20.72
CA ASP A 55 5.86 6.82 21.17
C ASP A 55 6.19 5.41 20.65
N ALA A 56 5.21 4.49 20.62
CA ALA A 56 5.38 3.15 20.08
C ALA A 56 5.55 3.15 18.56
N LEU A 57 4.86 4.03 17.82
CA LEU A 57 4.99 4.18 16.37
C LEU A 57 6.31 4.87 15.98
N GLU A 58 6.72 5.90 16.71
CA GLU A 58 7.98 6.62 16.50
C GLU A 58 9.20 5.78 16.89
N ASN A 59 9.08 4.93 17.93
CA ASN A 59 10.13 4.01 18.38
C ASN A 59 10.11 2.67 17.62
N ASN A 60 9.20 2.47 16.65
CA ASN A 60 9.27 1.31 15.76
C ASN A 60 10.61 1.33 15.02
N TYR A 61 11.40 0.30 15.29
CA TYR A 61 12.69 0.08 14.65
C TYR A 61 12.53 0.06 13.13
N GLU A 62 12.93 1.15 12.48
CA GLU A 62 13.01 1.22 11.03
C GLU A 62 14.13 0.29 10.56
N SER A 63 13.76 -0.81 9.91
CA SER A 63 14.75 -1.76 9.40
C SER A 63 15.64 -1.11 8.33
N GLU A 64 16.87 -1.62 8.17
CA GLU A 64 17.75 -1.16 7.09
C GLU A 64 17.10 -1.28 5.71
N ALA A 65 16.24 -2.30 5.51
CA ALA A 65 15.49 -2.46 4.28
C ALA A 65 14.44 -1.33 4.06
N MET A 66 13.81 -0.84 5.15
CA MET A 66 12.89 0.30 5.07
C MET A 66 13.64 1.58 4.75
N LYS A 67 14.76 1.85 5.45
CA LYS A 67 15.62 3.00 5.15
C LYS A 67 16.10 3.00 3.71
N TRP A 68 16.58 1.85 3.24
CA TRP A 68 16.95 1.66 1.83
C TRP A 68 15.78 1.96 0.88
N GLY A 69 14.57 1.49 1.19
CA GLY A 69 13.36 1.77 0.42
C GLY A 69 13.08 3.25 0.31
N THR A 70 13.03 3.95 1.44
CA THR A 70 12.79 5.39 1.53
C THR A 70 13.87 6.21 0.79
N GLU A 71 15.13 5.80 0.90
CA GLU A 71 16.26 6.49 0.24
C GLU A 71 16.19 6.39 -1.30
N TYR A 72 15.84 5.20 -1.84
CA TYR A 72 15.92 4.94 -3.28
C TYR A 72 14.58 5.07 -4.03
N GLU A 73 13.46 5.20 -3.35
CA GLU A 73 12.15 5.40 -3.99
C GLU A 73 12.11 6.65 -4.90
N PRO A 74 12.63 7.83 -4.49
CA PRO A 74 12.63 9.00 -5.38
C PRO A 74 13.44 8.78 -6.66
N GLU A 75 14.59 8.08 -6.58
CA GLU A 75 15.41 7.74 -7.74
C GLU A 75 14.68 6.75 -8.66
N ALA A 76 13.99 5.75 -8.08
CA ALA A 76 13.19 4.79 -8.84
C ALA A 76 12.08 5.50 -9.63
N LYS A 77 11.35 6.43 -9.00
CA LYS A 77 10.31 7.24 -9.66
C LYS A 77 10.88 8.12 -10.78
N ALA A 78 12.02 8.78 -10.53
CA ALA A 78 12.69 9.58 -11.55
C ALA A 78 13.11 8.76 -12.77
N LYS A 79 13.68 7.55 -12.55
CA LYS A 79 14.04 6.63 -13.64
C LYS A 79 12.83 6.08 -14.38
N TYR A 80 11.75 5.78 -13.65
CA TYR A 80 10.48 5.37 -14.24
C TYR A 80 9.95 6.46 -15.19
N THR A 81 9.85 7.71 -14.71
CA THR A 81 9.40 8.85 -15.53
C THR A 81 10.31 9.06 -16.75
N ALA A 82 11.63 9.00 -16.56
CA ALA A 82 12.58 9.13 -17.67
C ALA A 82 12.42 8.01 -18.73
N GLN A 83 12.10 6.79 -18.33
CA GLN A 83 11.95 5.65 -19.24
C GLN A 83 10.58 5.61 -19.93
N THR A 84 9.51 5.99 -19.22
CA THR A 84 8.12 5.84 -19.70
C THR A 84 7.50 7.13 -20.22
N GLY A 85 8.03 8.30 -19.83
CA GLY A 85 7.41 9.61 -20.07
C GLY A 85 6.18 9.89 -19.21
N ILE A 86 5.83 9.00 -18.28
CA ILE A 86 4.67 9.15 -17.40
C ILE A 86 5.06 10.03 -16.21
N GLU A 87 4.37 11.16 -16.06
CA GLU A 87 4.52 12.04 -14.90
C GLU A 87 3.66 11.55 -13.73
N LEU A 88 4.25 11.59 -12.54
CA LEU A 88 3.61 11.18 -11.30
C LEU A 88 3.43 12.40 -10.39
N ILE A 89 2.33 12.40 -9.65
CA ILE A 89 2.10 13.30 -8.54
C ILE A 89 2.20 12.51 -7.22
N ASP A 90 2.75 13.13 -6.21
CA ASP A 90 2.77 12.59 -4.85
C ASP A 90 1.44 12.92 -4.16
N VAL A 91 0.86 11.92 -3.50
CA VAL A 91 -0.35 12.03 -2.69
C VAL A 91 -0.10 11.34 -1.37
N ALA A 92 -0.42 12.00 -0.27
CA ALA A 92 -0.15 11.45 1.05
C ALA A 92 -1.01 10.22 1.36
N PHE A 93 -2.33 10.35 1.17
CA PHE A 93 -3.28 9.29 1.49
C PHE A 93 -4.56 9.41 0.65
N CYS A 94 -5.15 8.28 0.32
CA CYS A 94 -6.45 8.21 -0.33
C CYS A 94 -7.40 7.34 0.49
N ILE A 95 -8.69 7.76 0.58
CA ILE A 95 -9.74 7.03 1.27
C ILE A 95 -10.81 6.67 0.25
N HIS A 96 -11.35 5.46 0.34
CA HIS A 96 -12.48 5.01 -0.48
C HIS A 96 -13.70 5.92 -0.28
N ASP A 97 -14.50 6.14 -1.32
CA ASP A 97 -15.63 7.08 -1.25
C ASP A 97 -16.75 6.62 -0.29
N GLU A 98 -17.04 5.32 -0.25
CA GLU A 98 -18.09 4.72 0.57
C GLU A 98 -17.57 4.12 1.89
N PHE A 99 -16.36 3.57 1.88
CA PHE A 99 -15.76 2.88 3.03
C PHE A 99 -14.62 3.71 3.63
N ASP A 100 -14.92 4.52 4.64
CA ASP A 100 -13.95 5.39 5.30
C ASP A 100 -12.84 4.65 6.04
N TRP A 101 -13.06 3.37 6.32
CA TRP A 101 -12.07 2.46 6.91
C TRP A 101 -11.07 1.89 5.89
N LEU A 102 -11.30 2.07 4.58
CA LEU A 102 -10.46 1.54 3.50
C LEU A 102 -9.65 2.66 2.85
N GLY A 103 -8.33 2.55 2.89
CA GLY A 103 -7.46 3.58 2.34
C GLY A 103 -6.13 3.06 1.81
N MET A 104 -5.42 3.94 1.10
CA MET A 104 -4.09 3.65 0.55
C MET A 104 -3.18 4.87 0.63
N SER A 105 -1.86 4.61 0.75
CA SER A 105 -0.81 5.60 0.51
C SER A 105 -0.13 5.21 -0.79
N PRO A 106 -0.41 5.87 -1.91
CA PRO A 106 0.21 5.53 -3.18
C PRO A 106 1.64 6.07 -3.25
N ASP A 107 2.55 5.32 -3.85
CA ASP A 107 3.92 5.80 -4.11
C ASP A 107 3.94 6.83 -5.26
N GLY A 108 2.92 6.82 -6.12
CA GLY A 108 2.67 7.85 -7.11
C GLY A 108 1.37 7.61 -7.87
N LEU A 109 0.71 8.69 -8.29
CA LEU A 109 -0.48 8.66 -9.14
C LEU A 109 -0.26 9.52 -10.39
N THR A 110 -0.95 9.21 -11.48
CA THR A 110 -1.09 10.16 -12.59
C THR A 110 -2.03 11.29 -12.20
N LYS A 111 -1.88 12.46 -12.83
CA LYS A 111 -2.67 13.66 -12.53
C LYS A 111 -4.18 13.47 -12.67
N ASP A 112 -4.61 12.59 -13.57
CA ASP A 112 -6.02 12.23 -13.81
C ASP A 112 -6.49 11.04 -12.94
N TYR A 113 -5.60 10.48 -12.11
CA TYR A 113 -5.83 9.31 -11.26
C TYR A 113 -6.15 8.01 -12.02
N SER A 114 -5.91 7.95 -13.32
CA SER A 114 -6.12 6.73 -14.12
C SER A 114 -4.98 5.73 -14.01
N GLY A 115 -3.81 6.16 -13.59
CA GLY A 115 -2.61 5.35 -13.40
C GLY A 115 -2.00 5.52 -12.02
N ALA A 116 -1.31 4.48 -11.55
CA ALA A 116 -0.58 4.47 -10.29
C ALA A 116 0.76 3.74 -10.43
N VAL A 117 1.65 3.97 -9.48
CA VAL A 117 2.84 3.15 -9.29
C VAL A 117 2.91 2.62 -7.86
N GLU A 118 3.43 1.40 -7.71
CA GLU A 118 3.87 0.79 -6.45
C GLU A 118 5.36 0.49 -6.59
N VAL A 119 6.19 1.14 -5.77
CA VAL A 119 7.65 1.06 -5.85
C VAL A 119 8.21 0.16 -4.77
N LYS A 120 9.09 -0.74 -5.15
CA LYS A 120 9.88 -1.55 -4.23
C LYS A 120 11.36 -1.45 -4.58
N CYS A 121 12.18 -1.15 -3.56
CA CYS A 121 13.64 -1.14 -3.66
C CYS A 121 14.20 -2.32 -2.85
N PRO A 122 14.11 -3.57 -3.35
CA PRO A 122 14.49 -4.75 -2.58
C PRO A 122 16.00 -4.99 -2.60
N SER A 123 16.45 -6.03 -1.89
CA SER A 123 17.80 -6.55 -2.05
C SER A 123 18.03 -7.01 -3.50
N THR A 124 19.28 -6.96 -3.97
CA THR A 124 19.67 -7.40 -5.34
C THR A 124 19.19 -8.81 -5.64
N LYS A 125 19.30 -9.74 -4.68
CA LYS A 125 18.81 -11.13 -4.83
C LYS A 125 17.29 -11.15 -5.11
N THR A 126 16.50 -10.35 -4.39
CA THR A 126 15.05 -10.26 -4.58
C THR A 126 14.70 -9.58 -5.90
N HIS A 127 15.39 -8.50 -6.25
CA HIS A 127 15.23 -7.82 -7.54
C HIS A 127 15.47 -8.76 -8.73
N VAL A 128 16.59 -9.49 -8.73
CA VAL A 128 16.90 -10.50 -9.76
C VAL A 128 15.83 -11.59 -9.82
N ARG A 129 15.34 -12.07 -8.66
CA ARG A 129 14.25 -13.05 -8.61
C ARG A 129 12.98 -12.49 -9.25
N THR A 130 12.61 -11.25 -8.96
CA THR A 130 11.44 -10.57 -9.53
C THR A 130 11.54 -10.49 -11.05
N ILE A 131 12.67 -10.06 -11.59
CA ILE A 131 12.91 -10.01 -13.03
C ILE A 131 12.78 -11.41 -13.66
N ARG A 132 13.42 -12.42 -13.06
CA ARG A 132 13.45 -13.81 -13.59
C ARG A 132 12.07 -14.46 -13.59
N MET A 133 11.25 -14.19 -12.56
CA MET A 133 9.90 -14.76 -12.48
C MET A 133 8.95 -14.11 -13.48
N GLY A 134 9.15 -12.82 -13.76
CA GLY A 134 8.22 -12.02 -14.56
C GLY A 134 6.89 -11.83 -13.85
N GLY A 135 6.26 -10.69 -14.03
CA GLY A 135 4.95 -10.43 -13.41
C GLY A 135 5.01 -9.79 -12.04
N LEU A 136 3.83 -9.66 -11.43
CA LEU A 136 3.66 -9.13 -10.09
C LEU A 136 4.00 -10.19 -9.04
N PRO A 137 4.95 -9.91 -8.11
CA PRO A 137 5.23 -10.85 -7.04
C PRO A 137 4.01 -11.05 -6.12
N ASN A 138 3.72 -12.31 -5.76
CA ASN A 138 2.55 -12.65 -4.95
C ASN A 138 2.50 -11.92 -3.60
N GLU A 139 3.64 -11.62 -3.01
CA GLU A 139 3.73 -10.88 -1.75
C GLU A 139 3.20 -9.45 -1.83
N HIS A 140 3.13 -8.86 -3.03
CA HIS A 140 2.62 -7.49 -3.26
C HIS A 140 1.24 -7.45 -3.91
N LYS A 141 0.70 -8.61 -4.31
CA LYS A 141 -0.57 -8.75 -5.02
C LYS A 141 -1.72 -8.01 -4.33
N TRP A 142 -1.90 -8.24 -3.03
CA TRP A 142 -3.02 -7.68 -2.28
C TRP A 142 -2.89 -6.17 -2.05
N GLN A 143 -1.65 -5.68 -1.91
CA GLN A 143 -1.36 -4.26 -1.84
C GLN A 143 -1.77 -3.56 -3.15
N VAL A 144 -1.35 -4.11 -4.28
CA VAL A 144 -1.71 -3.62 -5.62
C VAL A 144 -3.21 -3.65 -5.84
N TYR A 145 -3.89 -4.74 -5.48
CA TYR A 145 -5.35 -4.86 -5.67
C TYR A 145 -6.11 -3.80 -4.87
N GLN A 146 -5.66 -3.48 -3.66
CA GLN A 146 -6.31 -2.43 -2.88
C GLN A 146 -6.22 -1.04 -3.51
N TYR A 147 -5.18 -0.73 -4.28
CA TYR A 147 -5.13 0.52 -5.05
C TYR A 147 -6.33 0.65 -5.98
N PHE A 148 -6.64 -0.42 -6.72
CA PHE A 148 -7.79 -0.45 -7.62
C PHE A 148 -9.14 -0.40 -6.88
N LEU A 149 -9.21 -0.97 -5.68
CA LEU A 149 -10.42 -0.92 -4.86
C LEU A 149 -10.66 0.49 -4.32
N VAL A 150 -9.65 1.15 -3.77
CA VAL A 150 -9.78 2.52 -3.23
C VAL A 150 -10.00 3.53 -4.33
N ASN A 151 -9.35 3.36 -5.49
CA ASN A 151 -9.47 4.24 -6.64
C ASN A 151 -10.21 3.55 -7.80
N GLU A 152 -11.51 3.73 -7.89
CA GLU A 152 -12.33 3.14 -8.96
C GLU A 152 -11.99 3.66 -10.36
N LYS A 153 -11.35 4.85 -10.47
CA LYS A 153 -10.89 5.41 -11.75
C LYS A 153 -9.59 4.79 -12.24
N LEU A 154 -8.86 4.10 -11.36
CA LEU A 154 -7.57 3.49 -11.69
C LEU A 154 -7.76 2.44 -12.77
N GLN A 155 -7.11 2.60 -13.91
CA GLN A 155 -7.15 1.67 -15.04
C GLN A 155 -5.95 0.72 -15.02
N TRP A 156 -4.80 1.21 -14.62
CA TRP A 156 -3.56 0.45 -14.56
C TRP A 156 -2.71 0.84 -13.36
N LEU A 157 -1.87 -0.10 -12.95
CA LEU A 157 -0.81 0.13 -11.95
C LEU A 157 0.49 -0.51 -12.43
N ASP A 158 1.56 0.26 -12.43
CA ASP A 158 2.91 -0.24 -12.68
C ASP A 158 3.59 -0.60 -11.36
N PHE A 159 3.81 -1.89 -11.17
CA PHE A 159 4.69 -2.38 -10.10
C PHE A 159 6.13 -2.18 -10.53
N ILE A 160 6.90 -1.47 -9.71
CA ILE A 160 8.30 -1.12 -9.97
C ILE A 160 9.18 -1.86 -8.98
N SER A 161 10.16 -2.61 -9.48
CA SER A 161 11.27 -3.11 -8.67
C SER A 161 12.55 -2.41 -9.10
N TYR A 162 13.21 -1.74 -8.15
CA TYR A 162 14.41 -0.94 -8.43
C TYR A 162 15.58 -1.34 -7.53
N ASP A 163 16.73 -1.61 -8.14
CA ASP A 163 18.02 -1.77 -7.45
C ASP A 163 19.16 -1.18 -8.30
N PRO A 164 19.72 -0.01 -7.92
CA PRO A 164 20.79 0.63 -8.66
C PRO A 164 22.08 -0.21 -8.71
N ARG A 165 22.26 -1.15 -7.78
CA ARG A 165 23.44 -2.05 -7.75
C ARG A 165 23.40 -3.10 -8.83
N PHE A 166 22.23 -3.41 -9.39
CA PHE A 166 22.08 -4.37 -10.50
C PHE A 166 22.18 -3.67 -11.85
N ALA A 167 23.39 -3.28 -12.24
CA ALA A 167 23.66 -2.50 -13.45
C ALA A 167 23.04 -3.04 -14.76
N PRO A 168 22.91 -4.37 -15.01
CA PRO A 168 22.32 -4.87 -16.25
C PRO A 168 20.84 -4.48 -16.45
N LYS A 169 20.06 -4.36 -15.39
CA LYS A 169 18.64 -3.98 -15.42
C LYS A 169 18.22 -3.42 -14.07
N PRO A 170 18.59 -2.18 -13.75
CA PRO A 170 18.32 -1.60 -12.44
C PRO A 170 16.82 -1.35 -12.19
N LEU A 171 16.02 -1.18 -13.25
CA LEU A 171 14.59 -0.92 -13.20
C LEU A 171 13.83 -2.06 -13.89
N TYR A 172 12.87 -2.64 -13.18
CA TYR A 172 11.90 -3.59 -13.70
C TYR A 172 10.50 -3.03 -13.49
N ILE A 173 9.69 -3.02 -14.53
CA ILE A 173 8.32 -2.52 -14.52
C ILE A 173 7.40 -3.65 -14.96
N TYR A 174 6.32 -3.87 -14.22
CA TYR A 174 5.25 -4.79 -14.59
C TYR A 174 3.90 -4.10 -14.44
N ARG A 175 3.16 -3.96 -15.54
CA ARG A 175 1.85 -3.34 -15.56
C ARG A 175 0.78 -4.36 -15.21
N VAL A 176 -0.13 -3.95 -14.33
CA VAL A 176 -1.38 -4.64 -14.01
C VAL A 176 -2.52 -3.78 -14.55
N GLU A 177 -3.34 -4.35 -15.41
CA GLU A 177 -4.51 -3.68 -15.97
C GLU A 177 -5.77 -4.07 -15.18
N ARG A 178 -6.64 -3.09 -14.90
CA ARG A 178 -7.91 -3.35 -14.16
C ARG A 178 -8.76 -4.43 -14.81
N ASN A 179 -8.87 -4.41 -16.14
CA ASN A 179 -9.70 -5.35 -16.89
C ASN A 179 -9.23 -6.81 -16.79
N GLU A 180 -7.97 -7.05 -16.45
CA GLU A 180 -7.39 -8.38 -16.28
C GLU A 180 -7.68 -9.01 -14.91
N ILE A 181 -8.10 -8.18 -13.93
CA ILE A 181 -8.23 -8.59 -12.51
C ILE A 181 -9.62 -8.30 -11.91
N ILE A 182 -10.65 -8.08 -12.72
CA ILE A 182 -11.98 -7.67 -12.24
C ILE A 182 -12.55 -8.66 -11.23
N GLU A 183 -12.47 -9.95 -11.48
CA GLU A 183 -13.02 -10.98 -10.60
C GLU A 183 -12.22 -11.09 -9.29
N GLU A 184 -10.89 -10.93 -9.36
CA GLU A 184 -10.03 -10.87 -8.19
C GLU A 184 -10.31 -9.63 -7.34
N LEU A 185 -10.59 -8.48 -7.96
CA LEU A 185 -10.96 -7.25 -7.22
C LEU A 185 -12.27 -7.45 -6.49
N LYS A 186 -13.30 -8.03 -7.12
CA LYS A 186 -14.59 -8.34 -6.46
C LYS A 186 -14.36 -9.27 -5.27
N ALA A 187 -13.65 -10.39 -5.48
CA ALA A 187 -13.37 -11.34 -4.42
C ALA A 187 -12.58 -10.71 -3.26
N THR A 188 -11.65 -9.80 -3.57
CA THR A 188 -10.86 -9.07 -2.56
C THR A 188 -11.75 -8.11 -1.77
N MET A 189 -12.62 -7.34 -2.44
CA MET A 189 -13.55 -6.43 -1.76
C MET A 189 -14.51 -7.20 -0.85
N ASP A 190 -15.10 -8.30 -1.33
CA ASP A 190 -15.97 -9.16 -0.52
C ASP A 190 -15.28 -9.68 0.74
N ALA A 191 -14.01 -10.07 0.62
CA ALA A 191 -13.21 -10.51 1.76
C ALA A 191 -12.92 -9.38 2.75
N LEU A 192 -12.63 -8.16 2.27
CA LEU A 192 -12.40 -6.99 3.09
C LEU A 192 -13.68 -6.55 3.84
N ILE A 193 -14.84 -6.58 3.19
CA ILE A 193 -16.14 -6.29 3.83
C ILE A 193 -16.45 -7.32 4.93
N LYS A 194 -16.24 -8.62 4.65
CA LYS A 194 -16.40 -9.68 5.66
C LYS A 194 -15.43 -9.52 6.84
N PHE A 195 -14.20 -9.14 6.54
CA PHE A 195 -13.22 -8.85 7.57
C PHE A 195 -13.65 -7.66 8.42
N TRP A 196 -14.16 -6.58 7.81
CA TRP A 196 -14.61 -5.41 8.55
C TRP A 196 -15.81 -5.71 9.46
N ALA A 197 -16.79 -6.47 8.99
CA ALA A 197 -17.89 -6.94 9.82
C ALA A 197 -17.42 -7.81 11.01
N LYS A 198 -16.37 -8.63 10.78
CA LYS A 198 -15.72 -9.40 11.85
C LYS A 198 -15.04 -8.46 12.86
N PHE A 199 -14.31 -7.45 12.37
CA PHE A 199 -13.69 -6.43 13.22
C PHE A 199 -14.73 -5.72 14.08
N GLU A 200 -15.82 -5.22 13.52
CA GLU A 200 -16.90 -4.53 14.25
C GLU A 200 -17.48 -5.40 15.37
N LYS A 201 -17.71 -6.67 15.07
CA LYS A 201 -18.19 -7.64 16.08
C LYS A 201 -17.23 -7.78 17.26
N TYR A 202 -15.93 -7.96 17.01
CA TYR A 202 -14.94 -8.11 18.09
C TYR A 202 -14.68 -6.78 18.81
N HIS A 203 -14.70 -5.67 18.09
CA HIS A 203 -14.59 -4.35 18.69
C HIS A 203 -15.70 -4.11 19.71
N GLN A 204 -16.97 -4.40 19.35
CA GLN A 204 -18.10 -4.32 20.29
C GLN A 204 -17.94 -5.23 21.52
N GLN A 205 -17.39 -6.44 21.35
CA GLN A 205 -17.17 -7.37 22.46
C GLN A 205 -16.17 -6.88 23.52
N VAL A 206 -15.21 -6.04 23.13
CA VAL A 206 -14.16 -5.57 24.05
C VAL A 206 -14.40 -4.14 24.55
N THR A 207 -15.34 -3.40 23.94
CA THR A 207 -15.62 -2.00 24.32
C THR A 207 -16.95 -1.83 25.07
N PHE A 208 -17.82 -2.83 25.08
CA PHE A 208 -19.13 -2.84 25.75
C PHE A 208 -19.34 -4.13 26.57
#